data_163deb89ed8ca4deb356ba11934c9c6c
#
_entry.id   163deb89ed8ca4deb356ba11934c9c6c
#
_cell.length_a   1.000
_cell.length_b   1.000
_cell.length_c   1.000
_cell.angle_alpha   90.00
_cell.angle_beta   90.00
_cell.angle_gamma   90.00
#
_symmetry.space_group_name_H-M   'P 1'
#
loop_
_entity.id
_entity.type
_entity.pdbx_description
1 polymer ?
#
loop_
_entity_poly.entity_id
_entity_poly.type
_entity_poly.pdbx_seq_one_letter_code
_entity_poly.pdbx_strand_id
1 'polypeptide(L)'
;SRGKPSQEQLDLSMGMMDVLSSYSDLACEDGTDCRNYGVLDGIQEAKVLIGDMIECNPENIIIYGNSSLNIMYDTISRSMTHGVMGNTPWCKLDKVKFLCPVPGYDRHFAITEYFGIEMINVPMLPTGPDMDMVEDLVSKDEAIKGIWCVPKYSNPQGITYSDETVRRFARLKPAAKDFRIYWDNAYCVHHLYDMDQD
;
A
#
# COMPACT_ATOMS: atom_id res chain seq x y z
N SER A 1 -14.50 18.32 -3.05
CA SER A 1 -14.52 17.54 -1.82
C SER A 1 -13.95 16.17 -2.12
N ARG A 2 -13.20 15.62 -1.20
CA ARG A 2 -12.46 14.36 -1.40
C ARG A 2 -13.05 13.22 -0.56
N GLY A 3 -14.36 13.02 -0.60
CA GLY A 3 -15.01 11.92 0.10
C GLY A 3 -15.04 12.09 1.63
N LYS A 4 -15.07 13.33 2.14
CA LYS A 4 -15.26 13.55 3.57
C LYS A 4 -16.65 13.04 3.98
N PRO A 5 -16.77 12.23 5.06
CA PRO A 5 -18.06 11.84 5.61
C PRO A 5 -18.93 13.05 5.99
N SER A 6 -20.24 12.90 5.94
CA SER A 6 -21.17 13.91 6.45
C SER A 6 -21.03 14.07 7.97
N GLN A 7 -21.53 15.19 8.52
CA GLN A 7 -21.50 15.38 9.97
C GLN A 7 -22.32 14.29 10.69
N GLU A 8 -23.45 13.90 10.12
CA GLU A 8 -24.31 12.81 10.66
C GLU A 8 -23.56 11.48 10.73
N GLN A 9 -22.79 11.14 9.69
CA GLN A 9 -21.95 9.93 9.70
C GLN A 9 -20.84 10.01 10.75
N LEU A 10 -20.23 11.18 10.92
CA LEU A 10 -19.21 11.38 11.96
C LEU A 10 -19.81 11.26 13.36
N ASP A 11 -21.00 11.81 13.59
CA ASP A 11 -21.70 11.75 14.88
C ASP A 11 -22.03 10.29 15.24
N LEU A 12 -22.40 9.47 14.28
CA LEU A 12 -22.62 8.02 14.49
C LEU A 12 -21.35 7.29 14.95
N SER A 13 -20.19 7.71 14.51
CA SER A 13 -18.90 7.09 14.82
C SER A 13 -18.22 7.68 16.07
N MET A 14 -18.73 8.77 16.64
CA MET A 14 -18.09 9.45 17.77
C MET A 14 -17.89 8.58 19.00
N GLY A 15 -18.76 7.59 19.23
CA GLY A 15 -18.61 6.61 20.32
C GLY A 15 -17.29 5.84 20.27
N MET A 16 -16.67 5.71 19.09
CA MET A 16 -15.34 5.07 18.95
C MET A 16 -14.24 5.85 19.64
N MET A 17 -14.42 7.15 19.87
CA MET A 17 -13.42 8.01 20.50
C MET A 17 -13.45 7.94 22.04
N ASP A 18 -14.46 7.28 22.61
CA ASP A 18 -14.72 7.24 24.05
C ASP A 18 -14.59 5.84 24.65
N VAL A 19 -13.86 4.95 24.00
CA VAL A 19 -13.71 3.54 24.42
C VAL A 19 -12.52 3.33 25.39
N LEU A 20 -11.55 4.23 25.42
CA LEU A 20 -10.36 4.15 26.28
C LEU A 20 -10.55 4.99 27.57
N SER A 21 -11.41 4.55 28.47
CA SER A 21 -11.86 5.33 29.62
C SER A 21 -11.27 4.86 30.96
N SER A 22 -10.62 3.70 31.01
CA SER A 22 -10.04 3.14 32.24
C SER A 22 -8.66 2.52 31.99
N TYR A 23 -7.95 2.16 33.08
CA TYR A 23 -6.67 1.47 32.97
C TYR A 23 -6.78 0.09 32.33
N SER A 24 -7.88 -0.61 32.54
CA SER A 24 -8.11 -1.92 31.92
C SER A 24 -8.22 -1.85 30.41
N ASP A 25 -8.70 -0.71 29.87
CA ASP A 25 -8.87 -0.51 28.44
C ASP A 25 -7.52 -0.24 27.72
N LEU A 26 -6.44 -0.11 28.48
CA LEU A 26 -5.09 0.17 27.98
C LEU A 26 -4.20 -1.07 27.94
N ALA A 27 -4.74 -2.23 28.28
CA ALA A 27 -4.04 -3.50 28.21
C ALA A 27 -4.70 -4.42 27.17
N CYS A 28 -3.86 -5.10 26.37
CA CYS A 28 -4.30 -6.15 25.47
C CYS A 28 -4.75 -7.40 26.24
N GLU A 29 -5.40 -8.33 25.57
CA GLU A 29 -5.85 -9.62 26.13
C GLU A 29 -4.68 -10.45 26.69
N ASP A 30 -3.50 -10.35 26.09
CA ASP A 30 -2.27 -10.99 26.52
C ASP A 30 -1.56 -10.27 27.68
N GLY A 31 -2.12 -9.15 28.16
CA GLY A 31 -1.57 -8.33 29.23
C GLY A 31 -0.56 -7.27 28.77
N THR A 32 -0.33 -7.12 27.47
CA THR A 32 0.54 -6.07 26.93
C THR A 32 -0.04 -4.69 27.22
N ASP A 33 0.72 -3.83 27.88
CA ASP A 33 0.32 -2.45 28.15
C ASP A 33 0.54 -1.58 26.91
N CYS A 34 -0.55 -1.10 26.30
CA CYS A 34 -0.52 -0.30 25.09
C CYS A 34 0.19 1.06 25.22
N ARG A 35 0.51 1.48 26.44
CA ARG A 35 1.29 2.71 26.72
C ARG A 35 2.80 2.47 26.66
N ASN A 36 3.23 1.21 26.66
CA ASN A 36 4.64 0.86 26.59
C ASN A 36 5.11 0.75 25.13
N TYR A 37 6.40 1.03 24.94
CA TYR A 37 7.10 0.65 23.71
C TYR A 37 7.53 -0.83 23.79
N GLY A 38 7.81 -1.45 22.66
CA GLY A 38 8.33 -2.82 22.59
C GLY A 38 7.51 -3.77 21.74
N VAL A 39 6.29 -3.39 21.37
CA VAL A 39 5.51 -4.08 20.36
C VAL A 39 5.82 -3.41 19.02
N LEU A 40 6.79 -3.97 18.27
CA LEU A 40 7.35 -3.31 17.09
C LEU A 40 6.47 -3.40 15.84
N ASP A 41 5.58 -4.37 15.80
CA ASP A 41 4.77 -4.69 14.62
C ASP A 41 3.26 -4.57 14.86
N GLY A 42 2.88 -4.03 16.01
CA GLY A 42 1.48 -3.81 16.38
C GLY A 42 0.93 -4.84 17.37
N ILE A 43 -0.13 -4.46 18.08
CA ILE A 43 -0.83 -5.36 19.00
C ILE A 43 -1.60 -6.44 18.24
N GLN A 44 -1.76 -7.61 18.85
CA GLN A 44 -2.36 -8.76 18.19
C GLN A 44 -3.80 -8.49 17.75
N GLU A 45 -4.58 -7.80 18.55
CA GLU A 45 -5.97 -7.43 18.24
C GLU A 45 -6.07 -6.58 16.97
N ALA A 46 -5.16 -5.60 16.79
CA ALA A 46 -5.13 -4.78 15.59
C ALA A 46 -4.71 -5.60 14.36
N LYS A 47 -3.77 -6.54 14.53
CA LYS A 47 -3.32 -7.41 13.43
C LYS A 47 -4.45 -8.37 13.00
N VAL A 48 -5.21 -8.92 13.94
CA VAL A 48 -6.39 -9.75 13.66
C VAL A 48 -7.46 -8.93 12.93
N LEU A 49 -7.80 -7.75 13.47
CA LEU A 49 -8.81 -6.88 12.86
C LEU A 49 -8.47 -6.52 11.40
N ILE A 50 -7.24 -6.11 11.16
CA ILE A 50 -6.80 -5.79 9.79
C ILE A 50 -6.72 -7.05 8.93
N GLY A 51 -6.29 -8.18 9.52
CA GLY A 51 -6.26 -9.48 8.84
C GLY A 51 -7.63 -9.89 8.30
N ASP A 52 -8.66 -9.75 9.12
CA ASP A 52 -10.04 -10.03 8.72
C ASP A 52 -10.53 -9.08 7.61
N MET A 53 -10.12 -7.80 7.69
CA MET A 53 -10.51 -6.80 6.68
C MET A 53 -9.90 -7.05 5.29
N ILE A 54 -8.69 -7.56 5.22
CA ILE A 54 -7.92 -7.71 3.96
C ILE A 54 -7.63 -9.18 3.62
N GLU A 55 -8.25 -10.13 4.34
CA GLU A 55 -8.08 -11.58 4.16
C GLU A 55 -6.60 -12.03 4.20
N CYS A 56 -5.88 -11.50 5.17
CA CYS A 56 -4.44 -11.77 5.36
C CYS A 56 -4.16 -12.39 6.72
N ASN A 57 -3.22 -13.35 6.77
CA ASN A 57 -2.77 -13.89 8.06
C ASN A 57 -2.21 -12.77 8.95
N PRO A 58 -2.68 -12.60 10.19
CA PRO A 58 -2.17 -11.60 11.13
C PRO A 58 -0.65 -11.62 11.32
N GLU A 59 -0.01 -12.78 11.20
CA GLU A 59 1.47 -12.90 11.27
C GLU A 59 2.21 -12.15 10.15
N ASN A 60 1.52 -11.88 9.04
CA ASN A 60 2.06 -11.15 7.89
C ASN A 60 1.73 -9.65 7.93
N ILE A 61 1.15 -9.17 9.05
CA ILE A 61 0.70 -7.78 9.20
C ILE A 61 1.62 -7.03 10.15
N ILE A 62 2.00 -5.84 9.72
CA ILE A 62 2.71 -4.86 10.55
C ILE A 62 1.85 -3.61 10.65
N ILE A 63 1.45 -3.26 11.87
CA ILE A 63 0.75 -2.02 12.16
C ILE A 63 1.80 -0.92 12.39
N TYR A 64 1.95 -0.05 11.41
CA TYR A 64 3.03 0.95 11.42
C TYR A 64 2.58 2.34 11.90
N GLY A 65 1.31 2.67 11.74
CA GLY A 65 0.75 3.97 12.09
C GLY A 65 -0.47 4.31 11.25
N ASN A 66 -0.88 5.56 11.26
CA ASN A 66 -2.12 6.03 10.66
C ASN A 66 -1.97 6.63 9.25
N SER A 67 -0.78 6.58 8.66
CA SER A 67 -0.54 7.17 7.34
C SER A 67 0.22 6.20 6.42
N SER A 68 -0.48 5.70 5.40
CA SER A 68 0.13 4.85 4.37
C SER A 68 1.26 5.54 3.62
N LEU A 69 1.19 6.86 3.41
CA LEU A 69 2.26 7.62 2.76
C LEU A 69 3.57 7.58 3.57
N ASN A 70 3.50 7.59 4.90
CA ASN A 70 4.69 7.44 5.73
C ASN A 70 5.31 6.05 5.56
N ILE A 71 4.48 5.01 5.47
CA ILE A 71 4.95 3.63 5.23
C ILE A 71 5.64 3.53 3.86
N MET A 72 5.02 4.10 2.83
CA MET A 72 5.57 4.09 1.47
C MET A 72 6.90 4.85 1.41
N TYR A 73 6.95 6.04 2.02
CA TYR A 73 8.19 6.83 2.11
C TYR A 73 9.29 6.06 2.86
N ASP A 74 8.98 5.49 4.02
CA ASP A 74 9.95 4.72 4.81
C ASP A 74 10.44 3.49 4.04
N THR A 75 9.56 2.78 3.36
CA THR A 75 9.92 1.60 2.56
C THR A 75 10.87 1.97 1.41
N ILE A 76 10.59 3.06 0.69
CA ILE A 76 11.49 3.56 -0.36
C ILE A 76 12.81 4.03 0.26
N SER A 77 12.78 4.78 1.36
CA SER A 77 13.98 5.26 2.07
C SER A 77 14.88 4.09 2.49
N ARG A 78 14.30 3.03 3.04
CA ARG A 78 15.04 1.80 3.40
C ARG A 78 15.61 1.10 2.17
N SER A 79 14.86 1.03 1.08
CA SER A 79 15.35 0.47 -0.18
C SER A 79 16.54 1.27 -0.73
N MET A 80 16.49 2.59 -0.63
CA MET A 80 17.59 3.48 -1.03
C MET A 80 18.83 3.26 -0.18
N THR A 81 18.68 3.10 1.14
CA THR A 81 19.80 3.10 2.10
C THR A 81 20.33 1.71 2.42
N HIS A 82 19.50 0.69 2.47
CA HIS A 82 19.84 -0.67 2.90
C HIS A 82 19.62 -1.73 1.81
N GLY A 83 18.94 -1.39 0.73
CA GLY A 83 18.55 -2.35 -0.30
C GLY A 83 17.35 -3.21 0.12
N VAL A 84 16.94 -4.10 -0.77
CA VAL A 84 15.78 -4.98 -0.60
C VAL A 84 16.26 -6.43 -0.61
N MET A 85 15.93 -7.20 0.43
CA MET A 85 16.28 -8.63 0.57
C MET A 85 17.76 -8.93 0.29
N GLY A 86 18.65 -8.13 0.85
CA GLY A 86 20.10 -8.33 0.72
C GLY A 86 20.70 -7.86 -0.61
N ASN A 87 19.89 -7.26 -1.49
CA ASN A 87 20.40 -6.66 -2.72
C ASN A 87 21.07 -5.30 -2.45
N THR A 88 21.79 -4.80 -3.43
CA THR A 88 22.48 -3.52 -3.35
C THR A 88 21.53 -2.38 -3.03
N PRO A 89 21.84 -1.50 -2.05
CA PRO A 89 21.08 -0.28 -1.80
C PRO A 89 20.88 0.54 -3.07
N TRP A 90 19.65 0.99 -3.29
CA TRP A 90 19.31 1.66 -4.55
C TRP A 90 20.11 2.95 -4.77
N CYS A 91 20.51 3.66 -3.71
CA CYS A 91 21.36 4.84 -3.82
C CYS A 91 22.78 4.55 -4.37
N LYS A 92 23.19 3.28 -4.44
CA LYS A 92 24.48 2.85 -5.00
C LYS A 92 24.36 2.34 -6.44
N LEU A 93 23.15 2.32 -6.98
CA LEU A 93 22.92 1.95 -8.38
C LEU A 93 23.02 3.18 -9.26
N ASP A 94 23.49 2.99 -10.49
CA ASP A 94 23.60 4.08 -11.46
C ASP A 94 22.23 4.69 -11.79
N LYS A 95 21.18 3.85 -11.77
CA LYS A 95 19.84 4.26 -12.13
C LYS A 95 18.79 3.41 -11.41
N VAL A 96 17.73 4.08 -10.93
CA VAL A 96 16.53 3.45 -10.39
C VAL A 96 15.33 4.04 -11.12
N LYS A 97 14.40 3.17 -11.52
CA LYS A 97 13.18 3.53 -12.23
C LYS A 97 11.95 2.93 -11.54
N PHE A 98 10.83 3.64 -11.67
CA PHE A 98 9.51 3.17 -11.21
C PHE A 98 8.48 3.31 -12.30
N LEU A 99 7.60 2.32 -12.39
CA LEU A 99 6.41 2.41 -13.21
C LEU A 99 5.32 3.19 -12.48
N CYS A 100 4.76 4.17 -13.16
CA CYS A 100 3.76 5.08 -12.64
C CYS A 100 2.51 5.02 -13.52
N PRO A 101 1.49 4.21 -13.16
CA PRO A 101 0.21 4.21 -13.86
C PRO A 101 -0.44 5.59 -13.82
N VAL A 102 -0.81 6.12 -14.99
CA VAL A 102 -1.34 7.48 -15.14
C VAL A 102 -2.66 7.48 -15.92
N PRO A 103 -3.66 8.25 -15.47
CA PRO A 103 -3.72 9.06 -14.26
C PRO A 103 -3.60 8.23 -12.97
N GLY A 104 -2.87 8.74 -11.97
CA GLY A 104 -2.62 8.03 -10.71
C GLY A 104 -2.57 8.97 -9.51
N TYR A 105 -2.25 8.43 -8.34
CA TYR A 105 -2.20 9.21 -7.11
C TYR A 105 -0.89 10.02 -7.02
N ASP A 106 -1.01 11.32 -7.11
CA ASP A 106 0.12 12.26 -7.18
C ASP A 106 1.11 12.16 -6.01
N ARG A 107 0.64 11.72 -4.82
CA ARG A 107 1.49 11.56 -3.65
C ARG A 107 2.48 10.41 -3.77
N HIS A 108 2.10 9.33 -4.44
CA HIS A 108 3.05 8.27 -4.81
C HIS A 108 4.17 8.80 -5.68
N PHE A 109 3.81 9.59 -6.69
CA PHE A 109 4.79 10.15 -7.63
C PHE A 109 5.71 11.15 -6.94
N ALA A 110 5.19 11.93 -6.00
CA ALA A 110 6.00 12.86 -5.20
C ALA A 110 7.07 12.14 -4.35
N ILE A 111 6.79 10.93 -3.86
CA ILE A 111 7.80 10.11 -3.15
C ILE A 111 8.91 9.70 -4.12
N THR A 112 8.56 9.18 -5.29
CA THR A 112 9.53 8.79 -6.32
C THR A 112 10.38 9.97 -6.78
N GLU A 113 9.76 11.12 -7.03
CA GLU A 113 10.44 12.35 -7.40
C GLU A 113 11.43 12.81 -6.32
N TYR A 114 11.02 12.78 -5.06
CA TYR A 114 11.85 13.17 -3.91
C TYR A 114 13.15 12.39 -3.82
N PHE A 115 13.11 11.09 -4.13
CA PHE A 115 14.32 10.24 -4.15
C PHE A 115 15.09 10.25 -5.46
N GLY A 116 14.70 11.08 -6.43
CA GLY A 116 15.36 11.15 -7.74
C GLY A 116 15.18 9.87 -8.58
N ILE A 117 14.14 9.09 -8.32
CA ILE A 117 13.82 7.88 -9.06
C ILE A 117 13.16 8.29 -10.39
N GLU A 118 13.64 7.74 -11.50
CA GLU A 118 13.05 7.99 -12.82
C GLU A 118 11.66 7.36 -12.90
N MET A 119 10.67 8.15 -13.29
CA MET A 119 9.29 7.71 -13.44
C MET A 119 8.98 7.37 -14.91
N ILE A 120 8.46 6.18 -15.14
CA ILE A 120 7.98 5.73 -16.43
C ILE A 120 6.47 5.69 -16.38
N ASN A 121 5.80 6.52 -17.17
CA ASN A 121 4.36 6.54 -17.26
C ASN A 121 3.83 5.28 -17.95
N VAL A 122 2.85 4.64 -17.32
CA VAL A 122 2.09 3.51 -17.87
C VAL A 122 0.63 3.93 -18.04
N PRO A 123 0.01 3.80 -19.20
CA PRO A 123 -1.39 4.15 -19.38
C PRO A 123 -2.32 3.35 -18.47
N MET A 124 -3.33 4.00 -17.88
CA MET A 124 -4.45 3.32 -17.23
C MET A 124 -5.53 2.99 -18.24
N LEU A 125 -5.88 1.70 -18.33
CA LEU A 125 -6.97 1.15 -19.10
C LEU A 125 -8.21 0.94 -18.20
N PRO A 126 -9.40 0.67 -18.75
CA PRO A 126 -10.60 0.41 -17.93
C PRO A 126 -10.49 -0.75 -16.94
N THR A 127 -9.50 -1.63 -17.12
CA THR A 127 -9.28 -2.84 -16.29
C THR A 127 -8.03 -2.75 -15.41
N GLY A 128 -7.37 -1.61 -15.37
CA GLY A 128 -6.11 -1.42 -14.64
C GLY A 128 -5.00 -0.85 -15.54
N PRO A 129 -3.73 -0.87 -15.13
CA PRO A 129 -2.63 -0.42 -15.98
C PRO A 129 -2.47 -1.30 -17.22
N ASP A 130 -1.88 -0.73 -18.26
CA ASP A 130 -1.50 -1.47 -19.47
C ASP A 130 -0.47 -2.56 -19.12
N MET A 131 -0.97 -3.77 -18.90
CA MET A 131 -0.13 -4.90 -18.48
C MET A 131 0.82 -5.39 -19.58
N ASP A 132 0.51 -5.19 -20.85
CA ASP A 132 1.44 -5.54 -21.93
C ASP A 132 2.70 -4.68 -21.84
N MET A 133 2.52 -3.39 -21.59
CA MET A 133 3.62 -2.47 -21.36
C MET A 133 4.36 -2.78 -20.05
N VAL A 134 3.65 -3.06 -18.97
CA VAL A 134 4.26 -3.42 -17.67
C VAL A 134 5.14 -4.65 -17.80
N GLU A 135 4.63 -5.75 -18.34
CA GLU A 135 5.36 -7.01 -18.50
C GLU A 135 6.58 -6.85 -19.41
N ASP A 136 6.43 -6.14 -20.51
CA ASP A 136 7.54 -5.89 -21.43
C ASP A 136 8.68 -5.12 -20.77
N LEU A 137 8.35 -4.04 -20.07
CA LEU A 137 9.34 -3.19 -19.41
C LEU A 137 10.05 -3.90 -18.25
N VAL A 138 9.30 -4.51 -17.33
CA VAL A 138 9.91 -5.13 -16.14
C VAL A 138 10.73 -6.37 -16.45
N SER A 139 10.41 -7.08 -17.55
CA SER A 139 11.16 -8.28 -17.96
C SER A 139 12.51 -7.97 -18.60
N LYS A 140 12.72 -6.73 -19.07
CA LYS A 140 13.90 -6.32 -19.85
C LYS A 140 14.83 -5.38 -19.12
N ASP A 141 14.34 -4.62 -18.16
CA ASP A 141 15.10 -3.55 -17.52
C ASP A 141 15.19 -3.77 -16.00
N GLU A 142 16.34 -4.21 -15.55
CA GLU A 142 16.64 -4.43 -14.12
C GLU A 142 16.81 -3.12 -13.30
N ALA A 143 16.82 -1.95 -13.95
CA ALA A 143 16.76 -0.68 -13.25
C ALA A 143 15.33 -0.37 -12.74
N ILE A 144 14.30 -1.04 -13.27
CA ILE A 144 12.92 -0.87 -12.81
C ILE A 144 12.74 -1.64 -11.50
N LYS A 145 12.59 -0.92 -10.40
CA LYS A 145 12.54 -1.47 -9.04
C LYS A 145 11.15 -1.55 -8.45
N GLY A 146 10.16 -0.91 -9.05
CA GLY A 146 8.82 -0.96 -8.52
C GLY A 146 7.76 -0.36 -9.41
N ILE A 147 6.51 -0.57 -8.98
CA ILE A 147 5.31 -0.01 -9.57
C ILE A 147 4.34 0.42 -8.47
N TRP A 148 3.69 1.57 -8.65
CA TRP A 148 2.60 2.04 -7.80
C TRP A 148 1.26 1.50 -8.30
N CYS A 149 0.47 0.90 -7.43
CA CYS A 149 -0.86 0.37 -7.77
C CYS A 149 -1.90 0.82 -6.76
N VAL A 150 -3.09 1.22 -7.25
CA VAL A 150 -4.29 1.45 -6.43
C VAL A 150 -5.41 0.59 -7.03
N PRO A 151 -5.55 -0.68 -6.60
CA PRO A 151 -6.36 -1.67 -7.31
C PRO A 151 -7.87 -1.48 -7.13
N LYS A 152 -8.31 -1.05 -5.96
CA LYS A 152 -9.72 -0.78 -5.58
C LYS A 152 -9.77 0.53 -4.80
N TYR A 153 -10.33 1.48 -5.23
CA TYR A 153 -10.82 2.03 -6.47
C TYR A 153 -9.80 3.10 -6.85
N SER A 154 -9.23 3.06 -8.04
CA SER A 154 -8.07 3.90 -8.36
C SER A 154 -8.35 5.39 -8.18
N ASN A 155 -7.37 6.10 -7.64
CA ASN A 155 -7.44 7.56 -7.52
C ASN A 155 -6.61 8.20 -8.65
N PRO A 156 -7.19 9.04 -9.56
CA PRO A 156 -8.51 9.70 -9.42
C PRO A 156 -9.68 9.03 -10.14
N GLN A 157 -9.49 7.95 -10.90
CA GLN A 157 -10.46 7.48 -11.88
C GLN A 157 -11.53 6.51 -11.33
N GLY A 158 -11.33 5.92 -10.14
CA GLY A 158 -12.24 4.94 -9.55
C GLY A 158 -12.23 3.57 -10.25
N ILE A 159 -11.21 3.27 -11.05
CA ILE A 159 -11.08 2.00 -11.76
C ILE A 159 -10.78 0.89 -10.76
N THR A 160 -11.47 -0.25 -10.90
CA THR A 160 -11.14 -1.52 -10.25
C THR A 160 -10.29 -2.35 -11.20
N TYR A 161 -9.17 -2.88 -10.74
CA TYR A 161 -8.36 -3.81 -11.53
C TYR A 161 -9.15 -5.10 -11.74
N SER A 162 -9.16 -5.59 -12.97
CA SER A 162 -9.80 -6.88 -13.27
C SER A 162 -9.00 -8.04 -12.69
N ASP A 163 -9.66 -9.16 -12.46
CA ASP A 163 -9.02 -10.43 -12.06
C ASP A 163 -7.86 -10.80 -12.96
N GLU A 164 -8.02 -10.61 -14.26
CA GLU A 164 -6.95 -10.92 -15.21
C GLU A 164 -5.74 -10.00 -14.98
N THR A 165 -5.96 -8.71 -14.74
CA THR A 165 -4.89 -7.76 -14.38
C THR A 165 -4.17 -8.21 -13.12
N VAL A 166 -4.92 -8.59 -12.08
CA VAL A 166 -4.34 -9.08 -10.81
C VAL A 166 -3.54 -10.36 -11.01
N ARG A 167 -4.08 -11.32 -11.79
CA ARG A 167 -3.36 -12.56 -12.12
C ARG A 167 -2.10 -12.31 -12.94
N ARG A 168 -2.10 -11.31 -13.82
CA ARG A 168 -0.90 -10.90 -14.58
C ARG A 168 0.14 -10.31 -13.64
N PHE A 169 -0.23 -9.46 -12.68
CA PHE A 169 0.69 -8.99 -11.63
C PHE A 169 1.31 -10.15 -10.85
N ALA A 170 0.52 -11.15 -10.45
CA ALA A 170 1.00 -12.31 -9.70
C ALA A 170 1.98 -13.19 -10.50
N ARG A 171 1.95 -13.11 -11.84
CA ARG A 171 2.81 -13.89 -12.75
C ARG A 171 3.98 -13.11 -13.30
N LEU A 172 4.15 -11.84 -12.92
CA LEU A 172 5.26 -11.00 -13.40
C LEU A 172 6.61 -11.70 -13.19
N LYS A 173 7.48 -11.52 -14.16
CA LYS A 173 8.87 -12.01 -14.13
C LYS A 173 9.84 -10.86 -14.30
N PRO A 174 10.03 -10.03 -13.27
CA PRO A 174 10.94 -8.90 -13.34
C PRO A 174 12.38 -9.34 -13.54
N ALA A 175 13.12 -8.60 -14.36
CA ALA A 175 14.57 -8.73 -14.46
C ALA A 175 15.26 -8.35 -13.13
N ALA A 176 14.74 -7.35 -12.44
CA ALA A 176 15.22 -6.94 -11.11
C ALA A 176 14.74 -7.92 -10.03
N LYS A 177 15.68 -8.56 -9.31
CA LYS A 177 15.38 -9.45 -8.17
C LYS A 177 14.75 -8.73 -6.98
N ASP A 178 15.00 -7.46 -6.87
CA ASP A 178 14.52 -6.55 -5.82
C ASP A 178 13.32 -5.70 -6.25
N PHE A 179 12.64 -6.08 -7.34
CA PHE A 179 11.40 -5.44 -7.78
C PHE A 179 10.29 -5.59 -6.74
N ARG A 180 9.47 -4.53 -6.53
CA ARG A 180 8.34 -4.52 -5.60
C ARG A 180 7.09 -3.93 -6.23
N ILE A 181 5.96 -4.53 -5.92
CA ILE A 181 4.64 -3.98 -6.22
C ILE A 181 4.15 -3.27 -4.95
N TYR A 182 3.94 -1.96 -5.05
CA TYR A 182 3.32 -1.16 -3.99
C TYR A 182 1.83 -1.17 -4.22
N TRP A 183 1.14 -2.03 -3.47
CA TRP A 183 -0.29 -2.31 -3.61
C TRP A 183 -1.07 -1.50 -2.59
N ASP A 184 -1.41 -0.25 -2.94
CA ASP A 184 -2.17 0.67 -2.09
C ASP A 184 -3.66 0.30 -2.12
N ASN A 185 -4.09 -0.47 -1.12
CA ASN A 185 -5.44 -0.99 -1.00
C ASN A 185 -6.32 -0.13 -0.08
N ALA A 186 -6.12 1.18 -0.08
CA ALA A 186 -6.78 2.14 0.81
C ALA A 186 -8.31 2.08 0.79
N TYR A 187 -8.89 1.62 -0.30
CA TYR A 187 -10.35 1.62 -0.50
C TYR A 187 -10.95 0.22 -0.56
N CYS A 188 -10.22 -0.82 -0.17
CA CYS A 188 -10.62 -2.22 -0.33
C CYS A 188 -11.99 -2.58 0.31
N VAL A 189 -12.40 -1.86 1.34
CA VAL A 189 -13.69 -2.06 2.05
C VAL A 189 -14.69 -0.93 1.82
N HIS A 190 -14.41 0.01 0.91
CA HIS A 190 -15.27 1.18 0.65
C HIS A 190 -16.12 0.99 -0.61
N HIS A 191 -16.85 -0.12 -0.65
CA HIS A 191 -17.73 -0.44 -1.78
C HIS A 191 -18.88 0.54 -1.88
N LEU A 192 -19.22 0.98 -3.12
CA LEU A 192 -20.34 1.87 -3.39
C LEU A 192 -21.63 1.10 -3.72
N TYR A 193 -21.54 -0.18 -3.97
CA TYR A 193 -22.66 -1.04 -4.34
C TYR A 193 -22.61 -2.33 -3.56
N ASP A 194 -23.79 -2.90 -3.26
CA ASP A 194 -23.96 -4.18 -2.55
C ASP A 194 -23.61 -5.40 -3.44
N MET A 195 -22.57 -5.30 -4.22
CA MET A 195 -22.07 -6.43 -5.02
C MET A 195 -20.73 -6.89 -4.46
N ASP A 196 -20.61 -8.19 -4.25
CA ASP A 196 -19.33 -8.81 -3.92
C ASP A 196 -18.30 -8.41 -5.00
N GLN A 197 -17.32 -7.69 -4.55
CA GLN A 197 -16.19 -7.22 -5.35
C GLN A 197 -14.96 -7.98 -4.88
N ASP A 198 -14.97 -9.31 -5.10
CA ASP A 198 -13.83 -10.17 -4.76
C ASP A 198 -12.56 -9.79 -5.52
#